data_c18e75de79ad3d1c714e6fd33f816dad
#
_entry.id   c18e75de79ad3d1c714e6fd33f816dad
#
_cell.length_a   1.000
_cell.length_b   1.000
_cell.length_c   1.000
_cell.angle_alpha   90.00
_cell.angle_beta   90.00
_cell.angle_gamma   90.00
#
_symmetry.space_group_name_H-M   'P 1'
#
loop_
_entity.id
_entity.type
_entity.pdbx_description
1 polymer ?
#
loop_
_entity_poly.entity_id
_entity_poly.type
_entity_poly.pdbx_seq_one_letter_code
_entity_poly.pdbx_strand_id
1 'polypeptide(L)'
;MSDPDTARNEVGSSLLFENERVRVWDLRLAAGESTGLHRHETDYFYVVIGEGTLQRGDADGSRGEARTMSDGEVHFRTIEGDDVHEAINVGESAWRNIVVELK
;
A
#
# COMPACT_ATOMS: atom_id res chain seq x y z
N MET A 1 -8.75 11.51 -12.90
CA MET A 1 -8.42 10.07 -12.99
C MET A 1 -6.98 9.91 -13.41
N SER A 2 -6.22 9.11 -12.71
CA SER A 2 -4.81 8.87 -13.03
C SER A 2 -4.67 7.78 -14.09
N ASP A 3 -3.62 7.90 -14.93
CA ASP A 3 -3.31 6.91 -15.96
C ASP A 3 -2.53 5.76 -15.31
N PRO A 4 -2.98 4.50 -15.44
CA PRO A 4 -2.25 3.34 -14.89
C PRO A 4 -0.81 3.23 -15.42
N ASP A 5 -0.55 3.70 -16.65
CA ASP A 5 0.79 3.65 -17.24
C ASP A 5 1.78 4.58 -16.52
N THR A 6 1.28 5.54 -15.74
CA THR A 6 2.12 6.43 -14.94
C THR A 6 2.24 5.99 -13.48
N ALA A 7 1.69 4.81 -13.13
CA ALA A 7 1.77 4.30 -11.78
C ALA A 7 3.23 4.05 -11.37
N ARG A 8 3.55 4.41 -10.12
CA ARG A 8 4.90 4.23 -9.59
C ARG A 8 5.13 2.76 -9.23
N ASN A 9 6.39 2.35 -9.25
CA ASN A 9 6.80 1.03 -8.78
C ASN A 9 7.18 1.05 -7.30
N GLU A 10 7.34 2.23 -6.70
CA GLU A 10 7.57 2.36 -5.27
C GLU A 10 6.25 2.18 -4.52
N VAL A 11 6.19 1.16 -3.68
CA VAL A 11 4.97 0.78 -2.95
C VAL A 11 4.97 1.28 -1.51
N GLY A 12 5.97 2.09 -1.13
CA GLY A 12 6.09 2.67 0.19
C GLY A 12 6.72 4.06 0.12
N SER A 13 6.86 4.69 1.28
CA SER A 13 7.45 6.03 1.41
C SER A 13 8.96 5.98 1.34
N SER A 14 9.58 4.96 1.93
CA SER A 14 11.03 4.78 1.92
C SER A 14 11.38 3.30 1.89
N LEU A 15 12.41 2.99 1.10
CA LEU A 15 12.95 1.63 1.00
C LEU A 15 13.85 1.38 2.21
N LEU A 16 13.53 0.34 2.99
CA LEU A 16 14.29 -0.01 4.19
C LEU A 16 15.35 -1.06 3.92
N PHE A 17 15.05 -2.02 3.05
CA PHE A 17 15.92 -3.16 2.80
C PHE A 17 15.55 -3.80 1.47
N GLU A 18 16.55 -4.29 0.77
CA GLU A 18 16.33 -5.05 -0.47
C GLU A 18 17.44 -6.08 -0.64
N ASN A 19 17.05 -7.28 -1.06
CA ASN A 19 17.99 -8.32 -1.52
C ASN A 19 17.35 -9.05 -2.70
N GLU A 20 17.89 -10.19 -3.09
CA GLU A 20 17.39 -10.97 -4.22
C GLU A 20 16.03 -11.63 -3.97
N ARG A 21 15.55 -11.65 -2.72
CA ARG A 21 14.31 -12.32 -2.34
C ARG A 21 13.19 -11.40 -1.95
N VAL A 22 13.51 -10.25 -1.37
CA VAL A 22 12.50 -9.34 -0.83
C VAL A 22 12.89 -7.89 -1.06
N ARG A 23 11.86 -7.05 -1.05
CA ARG A 23 12.01 -5.60 -0.97
C ARG A 23 11.10 -5.09 0.14
N VAL A 24 11.67 -4.41 1.12
CA VAL A 24 10.95 -3.98 2.33
C VAL A 24 10.82 -2.46 2.37
N TRP A 25 9.59 -1.99 2.50
CA TRP A 25 9.26 -0.57 2.49
C TRP A 25 8.61 -0.15 3.80
N ASP A 26 8.89 1.08 4.24
CA ASP A 26 8.11 1.78 5.26
C ASP A 26 7.10 2.66 4.54
N LEU A 27 5.83 2.51 4.84
CA LEU A 27 4.77 3.35 4.30
C LEU A 27 4.17 4.20 5.41
N ARG A 28 4.19 5.51 5.22
CA ARG A 28 3.62 6.47 6.17
C ARG A 28 2.75 7.46 5.42
N LEU A 29 1.53 7.66 5.93
CA LEU A 29 0.57 8.61 5.35
C LEU A 29 -0.02 9.46 6.47
N ALA A 30 0.04 10.78 6.33
CA ALA A 30 -0.71 11.67 7.19
C ALA A 30 -2.21 11.51 6.91
N ALA A 31 -3.06 11.95 7.83
CA ALA A 31 -4.51 11.91 7.62
C ALA A 31 -4.87 12.61 6.30
N GLY A 32 -5.66 11.96 5.48
CA GLY A 32 -6.08 12.46 4.18
C GLY A 32 -5.11 12.23 3.03
N GLU A 33 -3.88 11.77 3.31
CA GLU A 33 -2.90 11.50 2.25
C GLU A 33 -3.16 10.18 1.54
N SER A 34 -2.75 10.14 0.27
CA SER A 34 -2.76 8.94 -0.56
C SER A 34 -1.34 8.59 -0.98
N THR A 35 -1.08 7.30 -1.20
CA THR A 35 0.17 6.85 -1.83
C THR A 35 0.31 7.33 -3.27
N GLY A 36 -0.79 7.73 -3.91
CA GLY A 36 -0.88 7.80 -5.36
C GLY A 36 -0.92 6.39 -5.96
N LEU A 37 -1.24 6.29 -7.24
CA LEU A 37 -1.27 4.99 -7.91
C LEU A 37 0.12 4.38 -7.94
N HIS A 38 0.21 3.12 -7.54
CA HIS A 38 1.44 2.32 -7.59
C HIS A 38 1.11 0.92 -8.09
N ARG A 39 2.14 0.22 -8.56
CA ARG A 39 2.00 -1.09 -9.19
C ARG A 39 2.67 -2.15 -8.35
N HIS A 40 1.93 -3.21 -8.05
CA HIS A 40 2.46 -4.45 -7.50
C HIS A 40 2.53 -5.49 -8.62
N GLU A 41 3.69 -6.10 -8.81
CA GLU A 41 3.90 -7.14 -9.82
C GLU A 41 4.16 -8.52 -9.20
N THR A 42 4.40 -8.56 -7.90
CA THR A 42 4.69 -9.79 -7.17
C THR A 42 3.84 -9.85 -5.90
N ASP A 43 3.72 -11.03 -5.34
CA ASP A 43 3.04 -11.21 -4.06
C ASP A 43 3.70 -10.35 -2.99
N TYR A 44 2.90 -9.87 -2.05
CA TYR A 44 3.40 -9.06 -0.95
C TYR A 44 2.53 -9.22 0.28
N PHE A 45 3.07 -8.84 1.41
CA PHE A 45 2.26 -8.66 2.61
C PHE A 45 2.64 -7.35 3.29
N TYR A 46 1.74 -6.86 4.14
CA TYR A 46 2.08 -5.72 4.98
C TYR A 46 1.66 -5.97 6.42
N VAL A 47 2.39 -5.34 7.33
CA VAL A 47 2.14 -5.38 8.77
C VAL A 47 1.76 -4.00 9.23
N VAL A 48 0.59 -3.88 9.86
CA VAL A 48 0.08 -2.60 10.36
C VAL A 48 0.81 -2.20 11.63
N ILE A 49 1.26 -0.96 11.71
CA ILE A 49 1.90 -0.40 12.90
C ILE A 49 0.98 0.70 13.45
N GLY A 50 0.55 0.52 14.69
CA GLY A 50 -0.49 1.36 15.27
C GLY A 50 -1.86 0.97 14.72
N GLU A 51 -2.82 1.85 14.87
CA GLU A 51 -4.18 1.65 14.37
C GLU A 51 -4.50 2.70 13.32
N GLY A 52 -5.32 2.36 12.35
CA GLY A 52 -5.74 3.35 11.36
C GLY A 52 -6.76 2.82 10.38
N THR A 53 -7.18 3.67 9.46
CA THR A 53 -8.22 3.35 8.49
C THR A 53 -7.75 3.70 7.09
N LEU A 54 -7.69 2.69 6.23
CA LEU A 54 -7.32 2.86 4.83
C LEU A 54 -8.50 2.57 3.91
N GLN A 55 -8.48 3.21 2.75
CA GLN A 55 -9.39 2.92 1.65
C GLN A 55 -8.59 2.69 0.39
N ARG A 56 -8.91 1.62 -0.35
CA ARG A 56 -8.31 1.34 -1.64
C ARG A 56 -8.96 2.21 -2.72
N GLY A 57 -8.15 2.79 -3.60
CA GLY A 57 -8.59 3.41 -4.84
C GLY A 57 -8.01 2.68 -6.03
N ASP A 58 -8.83 2.43 -7.05
CA ASP A 58 -8.41 1.77 -8.27
C ASP A 58 -8.07 2.78 -9.38
N ALA A 59 -7.36 2.31 -10.41
CA ALA A 59 -6.90 3.18 -11.50
C ALA A 59 -8.05 3.83 -12.27
N ASP A 60 -9.25 3.22 -12.26
CA ASP A 60 -10.44 3.78 -12.90
C ASP A 60 -11.15 4.84 -12.06
N GLY A 61 -10.64 5.13 -10.86
CA GLY A 61 -11.23 6.09 -9.94
C GLY A 61 -12.23 5.50 -8.96
N SER A 62 -12.54 4.21 -9.07
CA SER A 62 -13.43 3.56 -8.11
C SER A 62 -12.74 3.40 -6.76
N ARG A 63 -13.55 3.31 -5.70
CA ARG A 63 -13.07 3.18 -4.32
C ARG A 63 -13.71 1.98 -3.65
N GLY A 64 -12.89 1.23 -2.89
CA GLY A 64 -13.38 0.15 -2.05
C GLY A 64 -13.93 0.67 -0.72
N GLU A 65 -14.24 -0.25 0.18
CA GLU A 65 -14.67 0.10 1.53
C GLU A 65 -13.50 0.56 2.37
N ALA A 66 -13.74 1.54 3.25
CA ALA A 66 -12.78 1.93 4.26
C ALA A 66 -12.64 0.80 5.28
N ARG A 67 -11.43 0.47 5.65
CA ARG A 67 -11.13 -0.59 6.61
C ARG A 67 -10.29 -0.06 7.77
N THR A 68 -10.81 -0.24 8.98
CA THR A 68 -10.03 0.03 10.19
C THR A 68 -9.24 -1.22 10.54
N MET A 69 -7.94 -1.04 10.74
CA MET A 69 -7.00 -2.12 11.03
C MET A 69 -6.25 -1.83 12.31
N SER A 70 -5.97 -2.90 13.07
CA SER A 70 -5.31 -2.81 14.37
C SER A 70 -3.82 -3.05 14.24
N ASP A 71 -3.09 -2.58 15.24
CA ASP A 71 -1.63 -2.79 15.33
C ASP A 71 -1.29 -4.28 15.23
N GLY A 72 -0.33 -4.61 14.39
CA GLY A 72 0.14 -5.98 14.20
C GLY A 72 -0.65 -6.81 13.21
N GLU A 73 -1.76 -6.33 12.67
CA GLU A 73 -2.48 -7.08 11.62
C GLU A 73 -1.58 -7.27 10.42
N VAL A 74 -1.63 -8.48 9.84
CA VAL A 74 -0.88 -8.83 8.63
C VAL A 74 -1.85 -9.15 7.52
N HIS A 75 -1.64 -8.53 6.38
CA HIS A 75 -2.45 -8.74 5.19
C HIS A 75 -1.57 -9.23 4.05
N PHE A 76 -1.84 -10.43 3.56
CA PHE A 76 -1.11 -11.03 2.43
C PHE A 76 -1.94 -10.87 1.16
N ARG A 77 -1.26 -10.52 0.07
CA ARG A 77 -1.90 -10.37 -1.26
C ARG A 77 -1.18 -11.22 -2.28
N THR A 78 -1.95 -12.04 -2.98
CA THR A 78 -1.46 -12.80 -4.13
C THR A 78 -1.74 -11.98 -5.38
N ILE A 79 -0.73 -11.79 -6.21
CA ILE A 79 -0.83 -10.96 -7.41
C ILE A 79 -0.80 -11.87 -8.64
N GLU A 80 -1.80 -11.75 -9.49
CA GLU A 80 -1.85 -12.42 -10.79
C GLU A 80 -1.69 -11.34 -11.87
N GLY A 81 -0.55 -11.33 -12.55
CA GLY A 81 -0.22 -10.27 -13.49
C GLY A 81 0.30 -9.05 -12.75
N ASP A 82 -0.50 -8.01 -12.67
CA ASP A 82 -0.17 -6.83 -11.88
C ASP A 82 -1.42 -6.24 -11.20
N ASP A 83 -1.19 -5.42 -10.20
CA ASP A 83 -2.26 -4.73 -9.48
C ASP A 83 -1.87 -3.26 -9.33
N VAL A 84 -2.63 -2.36 -9.93
CA VAL A 84 -2.41 -0.91 -9.85
C VAL A 84 -3.50 -0.31 -8.99
N HIS A 85 -3.09 0.27 -7.87
CA HIS A 85 -4.03 0.90 -6.94
C HIS A 85 -3.35 1.99 -6.11
N GLU A 86 -4.14 2.71 -5.35
CA GLU A 86 -3.65 3.62 -4.31
C GLU A 86 -4.24 3.23 -2.97
N ALA A 87 -3.53 3.59 -1.90
CA ALA A 87 -4.04 3.48 -0.54
C ALA A 87 -4.24 4.90 0.00
N ILE A 88 -5.40 5.15 0.57
CA ILE A 88 -5.80 6.48 1.05
C ILE A 88 -6.02 6.38 2.55
N ASN A 89 -5.33 7.23 3.32
CA ASN A 89 -5.59 7.33 4.74
C ASN A 89 -6.86 8.17 4.96
N VAL A 90 -7.98 7.49 5.16
CA VAL A 90 -9.27 8.14 5.42
C VAL A 90 -9.58 8.28 6.91
N GLY A 91 -8.62 7.89 7.78
CA GLY A 91 -8.73 8.07 9.22
C GLY A 91 -8.31 9.47 9.66
N GLU A 92 -8.38 9.69 10.95
CA GLU A 92 -8.06 11.00 11.56
C GLU A 92 -6.62 11.07 12.05
N SER A 93 -5.93 9.94 12.13
CA SER A 93 -4.56 9.82 12.63
C SER A 93 -3.62 9.40 11.51
N ALA A 94 -2.32 9.61 11.71
CA ALA A 94 -1.31 9.14 10.78
C ALA A 94 -1.35 7.62 10.66
N TRP A 95 -1.11 7.12 9.44
CA TRP A 95 -1.04 5.69 9.12
C TRP A 95 0.40 5.26 8.96
N ARG A 96 0.72 4.02 9.39
CA ARG A 96 2.01 3.39 9.11
C ARG A 96 1.84 1.88 8.91
N ASN A 97 2.54 1.35 7.92
CA ASN A 97 2.71 -0.09 7.78
C ASN A 97 4.07 -0.40 7.15
N ILE A 98 4.53 -1.63 7.34
CA ILE A 98 5.71 -2.16 6.65
C ILE A 98 5.21 -3.07 5.54
N VAL A 99 5.68 -2.85 4.32
CA VAL A 99 5.35 -3.68 3.15
C VAL A 99 6.55 -4.54 2.79
N VAL A 100 6.32 -5.84 2.60
CA VAL A 100 7.34 -6.78 2.13
C VAL A 100 6.89 -7.33 0.78
N GLU A 101 7.59 -6.92 -0.27
CA GLU A 101 7.39 -7.49 -1.61
C GLU A 101 8.26 -8.74 -1.74
N LEU A 102 7.66 -9.82 -2.23
CA LEU A 102 8.35 -11.09 -2.47
C LEU A 102 8.80 -11.13 -3.92
N LYS A 103 10.06 -11.38 -4.16
CA LYS A 103 10.61 -11.40 -5.52
C LYS A 103 10.57 -12.79 -6.15
#